data_f623ea57c3a807397df34435e6dc22da
#
_entry.id   f623ea57c3a807397df34435e6dc22da
#
_cell.length_a   1.000
_cell.length_b   1.000
_cell.length_c   1.000
_cell.angle_alpha   90.00
_cell.angle_beta   90.00
_cell.angle_gamma   90.00
#
_symmetry.space_group_name_H-M   'P 1'
#
loop_
_entity.id
_entity.type
_entity.pdbx_description
1 polymer ?
#
loop_
_entity_poly.entity_id
_entity_poly.type
_entity_poly.pdbx_seq_one_letter_code
_entity_poly.pdbx_strand_id
1 'polypeptide(L)'
;MAKNKPVLTPEELEAKNARKEEKRKIFGETFFKSLAVLMSIVLVYSIVYIAFGQGTTIEQKVVTQGASNTGNSGAAQGGSSAGGSSTAGGASSSGSTSSDAPASNASEAKTVADALNSATKAAVDSKAGYDWARKCEYTTPIDVGNATGTLNKVIHMVDENADLNSVVGGFLGVGDKNLTIKKGEDAAAAIDYHGANYALKATSLKPEDLKGLKVDGDSFEFTLDNVTTPAKDGSNSLSRFTNDIITKDEVEAEIKAQVSVVTVNSLDGEYTNIKVKGTITDGKLVSLEYETSTSAKLALKALGIGINGSGAIHTTASYKNFVY
;
A
#
# COMPACT_ATOMS: atom_id res chain seq x y z
N MET A 1 -27.21 -8.53 -46.55
CA MET A 1 -27.32 -7.05 -46.55
C MET A 1 -26.72 -6.54 -45.24
N ALA A 2 -25.53 -5.97 -45.26
CA ALA A 2 -24.86 -5.38 -44.08
C ALA A 2 -25.58 -4.06 -43.76
N LYS A 3 -26.12 -3.94 -42.53
CA LYS A 3 -26.69 -2.69 -42.04
C LYS A 3 -25.56 -1.69 -41.79
N ASN A 4 -25.46 -0.66 -42.63
CA ASN A 4 -24.56 0.47 -42.40
C ASN A 4 -24.93 1.13 -41.06
N LYS A 5 -24.05 1.09 -40.09
CA LYS A 5 -24.19 1.88 -38.86
C LYS A 5 -24.04 3.37 -39.23
N PRO A 6 -24.92 4.26 -38.76
CA PRO A 6 -24.75 5.68 -39.00
C PRO A 6 -23.46 6.20 -38.39
N VAL A 7 -22.69 6.96 -39.20
CA VAL A 7 -21.48 7.65 -38.72
C VAL A 7 -21.95 8.84 -37.91
N LEU A 8 -21.62 8.84 -36.61
CA LEU A 8 -21.96 9.92 -35.69
C LEU A 8 -21.09 11.17 -36.00
N THR A 9 -21.67 12.34 -35.87
CA THR A 9 -20.94 13.60 -35.92
C THR A 9 -19.98 13.74 -34.73
N PRO A 10 -18.91 14.56 -34.81
CA PRO A 10 -18.01 14.80 -33.69
C PRO A 10 -18.73 15.22 -32.42
N GLU A 11 -19.73 16.11 -32.52
CA GLU A 11 -20.56 16.57 -31.38
C GLU A 11 -21.41 15.44 -30.77
N GLU A 12 -21.98 14.58 -31.60
CA GLU A 12 -22.74 13.41 -31.14
C GLU A 12 -21.83 12.37 -30.46
N LEU A 13 -20.56 12.28 -30.90
CA LEU A 13 -19.57 11.39 -30.29
C LEU A 13 -19.13 11.92 -28.93
N GLU A 14 -18.89 13.24 -28.81
CA GLU A 14 -18.60 13.90 -27.53
C GLU A 14 -19.75 13.79 -26.55
N ALA A 15 -20.97 14.09 -26.97
CA ALA A 15 -22.17 13.96 -26.14
C ALA A 15 -22.39 12.50 -25.68
N LYS A 16 -22.10 11.54 -26.53
CA LYS A 16 -22.19 10.11 -26.18
C LYS A 16 -21.11 9.68 -25.20
N ASN A 17 -19.89 10.19 -25.35
CA ASN A 17 -18.79 9.93 -24.44
C ASN A 17 -19.04 10.58 -23.08
N ALA A 18 -19.48 11.84 -23.03
CA ALA A 18 -19.86 12.53 -21.81
C ALA A 18 -20.99 11.79 -21.04
N ARG A 19 -22.04 11.34 -21.75
CA ARG A 19 -23.09 10.51 -21.12
C ARG A 19 -22.59 9.15 -20.65
N LYS A 20 -21.59 8.58 -21.30
CA LYS A 20 -21.00 7.30 -20.90
C LYS A 20 -20.11 7.47 -19.66
N GLU A 21 -19.39 8.58 -19.57
CA GLU A 21 -18.61 8.95 -18.38
C GLU A 21 -19.50 9.30 -17.20
N GLU A 22 -20.53 10.09 -17.40
CA GLU A 22 -21.52 10.39 -16.37
C GLU A 22 -22.21 9.12 -15.84
N LYS A 23 -22.61 8.20 -16.72
CA LYS A 23 -23.17 6.90 -16.32
C LYS A 23 -22.15 6.04 -15.59
N ARG A 24 -20.87 6.05 -15.99
CA ARG A 24 -19.79 5.35 -15.27
C ARG A 24 -19.57 5.94 -13.89
N LYS A 25 -19.57 7.26 -13.76
CA LYS A 25 -19.42 7.97 -12.49
C LYS A 25 -20.59 7.68 -11.55
N ILE A 26 -21.84 7.81 -12.03
CA ILE A 26 -23.04 7.51 -11.26
C ILE A 26 -23.10 6.02 -10.91
N PHE A 27 -22.77 5.13 -11.85
CA PHE A 27 -22.73 3.69 -11.60
C PHE A 27 -21.63 3.33 -10.60
N GLY A 28 -20.43 3.91 -10.76
CA GLY A 28 -19.33 3.73 -9.81
C GLY A 28 -19.73 4.17 -8.41
N GLU A 29 -20.18 5.42 -8.23
CA GLU A 29 -20.57 5.94 -6.93
C GLU A 29 -21.76 5.15 -6.30
N THR A 30 -22.78 4.82 -7.09
CA THR A 30 -23.93 4.07 -6.60
C THR A 30 -23.57 2.60 -6.33
N PHE A 31 -22.75 2.00 -7.20
CA PHE A 31 -22.29 0.63 -7.01
C PHE A 31 -21.39 0.51 -5.78
N PHE A 32 -20.41 1.41 -5.62
CA PHE A 32 -19.55 1.40 -4.44
C PHE A 32 -20.29 1.72 -3.15
N LYS A 33 -21.25 2.66 -3.16
CA LYS A 33 -22.10 2.92 -2.00
C LYS A 33 -23.00 1.73 -1.67
N SER A 34 -23.60 1.08 -2.67
CA SER A 34 -24.43 -0.12 -2.46
C SER A 34 -23.59 -1.32 -2.04
N LEU A 35 -22.42 -1.50 -2.64
CA LEU A 35 -21.45 -2.54 -2.27
C LEU A 35 -20.97 -2.33 -0.84
N ALA A 36 -20.71 -1.09 -0.45
CA ALA A 36 -20.30 -0.72 0.90
C ALA A 36 -21.36 -1.04 1.95
N VAL A 37 -22.61 -0.66 1.70
CA VAL A 37 -23.74 -1.00 2.59
C VAL A 37 -23.89 -2.52 2.68
N LEU A 38 -23.76 -3.21 1.56
CA LEU A 38 -23.90 -4.65 1.50
C LEU A 38 -22.71 -5.35 2.18
N MET A 39 -21.48 -4.89 1.96
CA MET A 39 -20.28 -5.36 2.68
C MET A 39 -20.38 -5.10 4.17
N SER A 40 -21.01 -3.99 4.58
CA SER A 40 -21.29 -3.71 6.00
C SER A 40 -22.25 -4.75 6.59
N ILE A 41 -23.35 -5.05 5.89
CA ILE A 41 -24.33 -6.06 6.31
C ILE A 41 -23.67 -7.44 6.34
N VAL A 42 -22.87 -7.74 5.33
CA VAL A 42 -22.15 -9.01 5.19
C VAL A 42 -21.07 -9.16 6.25
N LEU A 43 -20.29 -8.10 6.51
CA LEU A 43 -19.27 -8.12 7.55
C LEU A 43 -19.89 -8.27 8.93
N VAL A 44 -21.00 -7.58 9.21
CA VAL A 44 -21.79 -7.75 10.42
C VAL A 44 -22.37 -9.17 10.51
N TYR A 45 -22.93 -9.69 9.41
CA TYR A 45 -23.49 -11.06 9.38
C TYR A 45 -22.38 -12.11 9.52
N SER A 46 -21.23 -11.93 8.90
CA SER A 46 -20.08 -12.84 9.03
C SER A 46 -19.49 -12.82 10.44
N ILE A 47 -19.42 -11.65 11.07
CA ILE A 47 -18.97 -11.51 12.46
C ILE A 47 -19.98 -12.19 13.40
N VAL A 48 -21.27 -11.95 13.21
CA VAL A 48 -22.35 -12.62 13.97
C VAL A 48 -22.30 -14.13 13.74
N TYR A 49 -22.10 -14.58 12.49
CA TYR A 49 -22.01 -16.00 12.17
C TYR A 49 -20.75 -16.64 12.78
N ILE A 50 -19.58 -15.98 12.74
CA ILE A 50 -18.36 -16.45 13.38
C ILE A 50 -18.50 -16.47 14.91
N ALA A 51 -19.10 -15.42 15.48
CA ALA A 51 -19.29 -15.31 16.94
C ALA A 51 -20.33 -16.28 17.51
N PHE A 52 -21.38 -16.61 16.73
CA PHE A 52 -22.48 -17.44 17.19
C PHE A 52 -22.62 -18.77 16.43
N GLY A 53 -22.05 -18.88 15.21
CA GLY A 53 -22.10 -20.10 14.38
C GLY A 53 -20.95 -21.07 14.63
N GLN A 54 -19.84 -20.64 15.21
CA GLN A 54 -18.77 -21.53 15.70
C GLN A 54 -18.87 -21.85 17.19
N GLY A 55 -19.88 -21.35 17.86
CA GLY A 55 -20.11 -21.61 19.25
C GLY A 55 -21.16 -22.67 19.46
N THR A 56 -20.81 -23.93 19.33
CA THR A 56 -21.26 -25.00 20.25
C THR A 56 -20.72 -26.35 19.78
N THR A 57 -19.41 -26.49 19.78
CA THR A 57 -18.91 -27.75 20.28
C THR A 57 -18.60 -27.51 21.75
N ILE A 58 -19.66 -27.49 22.57
CA ILE A 58 -19.50 -27.76 23.99
C ILE A 58 -19.04 -29.19 24.04
N GLU A 59 -17.73 -29.41 24.19
CA GLU A 59 -17.24 -30.63 24.74
C GLU A 59 -17.87 -30.72 26.12
N GLN A 60 -18.94 -31.47 26.24
CA GLN A 60 -19.42 -32.02 27.50
C GLN A 60 -18.28 -32.83 28.06
N LYS A 61 -17.42 -32.18 28.84
CA LYS A 61 -16.52 -32.88 29.74
C LYS A 61 -17.39 -33.62 30.72
N VAL A 62 -17.69 -34.88 30.40
CA VAL A 62 -18.31 -35.86 31.29
C VAL A 62 -17.37 -35.93 32.47
N VAL A 63 -17.76 -35.31 33.56
CA VAL A 63 -17.15 -35.52 34.87
C VAL A 63 -17.59 -36.93 35.34
N THR A 64 -16.83 -37.91 34.98
CA THR A 64 -16.90 -39.19 35.61
C THR A 64 -16.22 -39.05 36.98
N GLN A 65 -17.01 -38.85 38.03
CA GLN A 65 -16.60 -39.12 39.39
C GLN A 65 -16.41 -40.61 39.53
N GLY A 66 -15.18 -41.00 39.86
CA GLY A 66 -14.80 -42.40 40.12
C GLY A 66 -13.52 -42.43 40.88
N ALA A 67 -13.64 -42.33 42.18
CA ALA A 67 -12.96 -42.97 43.29
C ALA A 67 -11.47 -43.41 43.16
N SER A 68 -10.69 -42.80 44.05
CA SER A 68 -9.69 -43.37 44.95
C SER A 68 -8.78 -44.50 44.46
N ASN A 69 -7.46 -44.36 44.52
CA ASN A 69 -6.70 -44.90 45.63
C ASN A 69 -5.17 -44.62 45.53
N THR A 70 -4.63 -44.17 46.59
CA THR A 70 -3.36 -44.52 47.29
C THR A 70 -2.16 -44.99 46.49
N GLY A 71 -1.03 -44.38 46.81
CA GLY A 71 0.24 -45.10 46.83
C GLY A 71 1.44 -44.26 46.43
N ASN A 72 1.97 -43.59 47.36
CA ASN A 72 3.26 -43.79 48.03
C ASN A 72 4.55 -43.41 47.29
N SER A 73 5.22 -42.49 47.93
CA SER A 73 6.66 -42.39 48.24
C SER A 73 7.71 -42.47 47.13
N GLY A 74 8.59 -41.52 47.23
CA GLY A 74 9.94 -41.65 46.76
C GLY A 74 10.69 -40.31 46.71
N ALA A 75 11.26 -40.02 47.83
CA ALA A 75 12.24 -38.94 48.07
C ALA A 75 13.59 -39.25 47.39
N ALA A 76 14.33 -38.20 47.12
CA ALA A 76 15.75 -37.98 47.36
C ALA A 76 16.29 -37.08 46.26
N GLN A 77 16.61 -35.88 46.55
CA GLN A 77 17.86 -35.41 47.18
C GLN A 77 19.05 -35.46 46.19
N GLY A 78 19.53 -34.29 45.81
CA GLY A 78 20.86 -33.88 46.25
C GLY A 78 21.76 -33.46 45.10
N GLY A 79 22.37 -32.32 45.28
CA GLY A 79 23.67 -32.11 44.69
C GLY A 79 23.99 -30.73 44.16
N SER A 80 24.37 -29.88 45.06
CA SER A 80 25.16 -28.65 44.86
C SER A 80 26.56 -28.97 44.29
N SER A 81 27.12 -28.04 43.53
CA SER A 81 28.51 -27.54 43.60
C SER A 81 28.73 -26.69 42.33
N ALA A 82 28.88 -25.43 42.37
CA ALA A 82 29.98 -24.59 42.86
C ALA A 82 31.29 -24.78 42.05
N GLY A 83 31.68 -23.70 41.40
CA GLY A 83 33.09 -23.34 41.33
C GLY A 83 33.70 -23.23 39.95
N GLY A 84 34.22 -22.05 39.62
CA GLY A 84 35.31 -21.94 38.67
C GLY A 84 35.36 -20.63 37.88
N SER A 85 35.88 -19.63 38.53
CA SER A 85 36.41 -18.39 37.99
C SER A 85 37.64 -18.65 37.09
N SER A 86 37.77 -17.90 35.99
CA SER A 86 39.01 -17.21 35.56
C SER A 86 38.87 -16.68 34.13
N THR A 87 38.84 -15.38 33.99
CA THR A 87 39.85 -14.43 33.55
C THR A 87 40.45 -14.64 32.16
N ALA A 88 40.49 -13.48 31.53
CA ALA A 88 41.37 -12.97 30.47
C ALA A 88 40.77 -12.99 29.04
N GLY A 89 40.37 -11.85 28.50
CA GLY A 89 41.34 -10.98 27.83
C GLY A 89 41.25 -11.20 26.33
N GLY A 90 40.56 -10.32 25.64
CA GLY A 90 40.55 -10.28 24.19
C GLY A 90 39.74 -9.07 23.72
N ALA A 91 40.41 -7.92 23.67
CA ALA A 91 39.93 -6.77 22.97
C ALA A 91 39.83 -7.14 21.47
N SER A 92 38.65 -7.23 20.97
CA SER A 92 38.39 -7.23 19.53
C SER A 92 37.71 -5.91 19.19
N SER A 93 38.50 -5.05 18.59
CA SER A 93 38.09 -3.81 17.97
C SER A 93 36.96 -4.10 16.98
N SER A 94 35.78 -3.65 17.31
CA SER A 94 34.71 -3.47 16.33
C SER A 94 35.13 -2.35 15.40
N GLY A 95 35.75 -2.73 14.28
CA GLY A 95 35.91 -1.86 13.15
C GLY A 95 34.55 -1.54 12.59
N SER A 96 34.02 -0.39 12.97
CA SER A 96 32.98 0.26 12.19
C SER A 96 33.61 0.62 10.86
N THR A 97 33.37 -0.20 9.83
CA THR A 97 33.58 0.24 8.45
C THR A 97 32.50 1.29 8.16
N SER A 98 32.81 2.53 8.50
CA SER A 98 32.26 3.67 7.80
C SER A 98 32.72 3.51 6.35
N SER A 99 31.77 3.09 5.49
CA SER A 99 31.96 3.21 4.06
C SER A 99 31.96 4.70 3.74
N ASP A 100 33.16 5.30 3.74
CA ASP A 100 33.40 6.58 3.12
C ASP A 100 33.06 6.43 1.63
N ALA A 101 31.84 6.82 1.24
CA ALA A 101 31.54 7.04 -0.16
C ALA A 101 32.49 8.15 -0.64
N PRO A 102 33.20 7.97 -1.77
CA PRO A 102 34.15 8.96 -2.25
C PRO A 102 33.45 10.32 -2.41
N ALA A 103 34.14 11.39 -2.07
CA ALA A 103 33.62 12.76 -2.03
C ALA A 103 32.96 13.20 -3.37
N SER A 104 33.33 12.60 -4.49
CA SER A 104 32.71 12.77 -5.80
C SER A 104 31.24 12.34 -5.83
N ASN A 105 30.90 11.24 -5.19
CA ASN A 105 29.52 10.71 -5.17
C ASN A 105 28.59 11.58 -4.32
N ALA A 106 29.08 12.22 -3.25
CA ALA A 106 28.28 13.11 -2.42
C ALA A 106 27.91 14.42 -3.15
N SER A 107 28.85 14.98 -3.95
CA SER A 107 28.60 16.16 -4.78
C SER A 107 27.59 15.88 -5.90
N GLU A 108 27.72 14.72 -6.55
CA GLU A 108 26.81 14.28 -7.61
C GLU A 108 25.39 14.01 -7.05
N ALA A 109 25.28 13.33 -5.91
CA ALA A 109 24.01 13.10 -5.22
C ALA A 109 23.33 14.42 -4.85
N LYS A 110 24.09 15.42 -4.38
CA LYS A 110 23.53 16.75 -4.11
C LYS A 110 23.02 17.41 -5.39
N THR A 111 23.77 17.36 -6.47
CA THR A 111 23.38 17.94 -7.75
C THR A 111 22.08 17.32 -8.27
N VAL A 112 21.97 15.98 -8.25
CA VAL A 112 20.78 15.27 -8.72
C VAL A 112 19.58 15.53 -7.79
N ALA A 113 19.76 15.53 -6.47
CA ALA A 113 18.69 15.83 -5.53
C ALA A 113 18.13 17.25 -5.73
N ASP A 114 19.01 18.25 -5.84
CA ASP A 114 18.63 19.65 -6.07
C ASP A 114 17.93 19.81 -7.43
N ALA A 115 18.45 19.18 -8.49
CA ALA A 115 17.84 19.22 -9.81
C ALA A 115 16.45 18.58 -9.84
N LEU A 116 16.30 17.39 -9.23
CA LEU A 116 15.00 16.70 -9.17
C LEU A 116 13.98 17.47 -8.34
N ASN A 117 14.38 17.99 -7.18
CA ASN A 117 13.50 18.82 -6.34
C ASN A 117 13.04 20.07 -7.09
N SER A 118 13.95 20.73 -7.80
CA SER A 118 13.64 21.93 -8.58
C SER A 118 12.73 21.63 -9.77
N ALA A 119 13.03 20.56 -10.52
CA ALA A 119 12.28 20.18 -11.72
C ALA A 119 10.86 19.70 -11.37
N THR A 120 10.70 18.87 -10.31
CA THR A 120 9.38 18.43 -9.86
C THR A 120 8.57 19.60 -9.31
N LYS A 121 9.19 20.51 -8.54
CA LYS A 121 8.54 21.72 -8.05
C LYS A 121 8.08 22.60 -9.22
N ALA A 122 8.92 22.83 -10.21
CA ALA A 122 8.57 23.63 -11.40
C ALA A 122 7.41 23.01 -12.18
N ALA A 123 7.39 21.68 -12.35
CA ALA A 123 6.30 20.97 -13.01
C ALA A 123 4.97 21.11 -12.25
N VAL A 124 4.99 20.96 -10.92
CA VAL A 124 3.80 21.11 -10.07
C VAL A 124 3.31 22.55 -10.05
N ASP A 125 4.19 23.54 -9.81
CA ASP A 125 3.84 24.95 -9.72
C ASP A 125 3.28 25.50 -11.03
N SER A 126 3.83 25.06 -12.18
CA SER A 126 3.34 25.47 -13.50
C SER A 126 2.10 24.71 -13.97
N LYS A 127 1.64 23.73 -13.17
CA LYS A 127 0.62 22.76 -13.58
C LYS A 127 0.95 22.16 -14.96
N ALA A 128 2.17 21.68 -15.11
CA ALA A 128 2.59 21.02 -16.34
C ALA A 128 1.66 19.84 -16.69
N GLY A 129 1.33 19.69 -17.97
CA GLY A 129 0.65 18.51 -18.45
C GLY A 129 1.63 17.33 -18.51
N TYR A 130 1.13 16.11 -18.38
CA TYR A 130 1.95 14.89 -18.52
C TYR A 130 1.07 13.66 -18.71
N ASP A 131 1.66 12.61 -19.27
CA ASP A 131 1.06 11.28 -19.28
C ASP A 131 1.43 10.57 -17.96
N TRP A 132 0.41 10.19 -17.21
CA TRP A 132 0.52 9.41 -16.00
C TRP A 132 0.10 7.97 -16.25
N ALA A 133 0.89 7.03 -15.75
CA ALA A 133 0.50 5.63 -15.71
C ALA A 133 0.90 5.01 -14.36
N ARG A 134 0.05 4.14 -13.82
CA ARG A 134 0.31 3.37 -12.60
C ARG A 134 -0.18 1.95 -12.79
N LYS A 135 0.70 0.99 -12.53
CA LYS A 135 0.38 -0.43 -12.47
C LYS A 135 0.59 -0.91 -11.04
N CYS A 136 -0.43 -1.57 -10.50
CA CYS A 136 -0.37 -2.15 -9.17
C CYS A 136 -0.86 -3.60 -9.23
N GLU A 137 -0.08 -4.52 -8.73
CA GLU A 137 -0.36 -5.96 -8.77
C GLU A 137 -0.15 -6.58 -7.39
N TYR A 138 -0.98 -7.58 -7.06
CA TYR A 138 -0.73 -8.39 -5.88
C TYR A 138 0.51 -9.27 -6.08
N THR A 139 1.45 -9.21 -5.14
CA THR A 139 2.54 -10.19 -4.99
C THR A 139 2.18 -11.25 -3.95
N THR A 140 1.33 -10.87 -2.99
CA THR A 140 0.71 -11.79 -2.04
C THR A 140 -0.76 -11.39 -1.93
N PRO A 141 -1.69 -12.30 -2.24
CA PRO A 141 -3.11 -12.05 -2.09
C PRO A 141 -3.48 -11.66 -0.66
N ILE A 142 -4.60 -10.94 -0.53
CA ILE A 142 -5.14 -10.58 0.79
C ILE A 142 -5.57 -11.85 1.52
N ASP A 143 -5.05 -12.00 2.73
CA ASP A 143 -5.39 -13.09 3.65
C ASP A 143 -5.87 -12.51 4.98
N VAL A 144 -7.04 -12.91 5.42
CA VAL A 144 -7.63 -12.59 6.74
C VAL A 144 -7.80 -13.86 7.57
N GLY A 145 -6.94 -14.84 7.36
CA GLY A 145 -6.93 -16.11 8.07
C GLY A 145 -8.18 -16.94 7.80
N ASN A 146 -8.72 -17.56 8.83
CA ASN A 146 -9.89 -18.44 8.72
C ASN A 146 -11.14 -17.75 8.15
N ALA A 147 -11.20 -16.42 8.18
CA ALA A 147 -12.31 -15.65 7.65
C ALA A 147 -12.29 -15.51 6.12
N THR A 148 -11.12 -15.70 5.46
CA THR A 148 -10.97 -15.48 4.01
C THR A 148 -11.98 -16.26 3.18
N GLY A 149 -12.11 -17.58 3.44
CA GLY A 149 -13.06 -18.43 2.71
C GLY A 149 -14.52 -18.06 2.94
N THR A 150 -14.88 -17.62 4.14
CA THR A 150 -16.23 -17.18 4.46
C THR A 150 -16.56 -15.84 3.79
N LEU A 151 -15.63 -14.88 3.84
CA LEU A 151 -15.78 -13.59 3.17
C LEU A 151 -15.94 -13.74 1.67
N ASN A 152 -15.11 -14.58 1.03
CA ASN A 152 -15.24 -14.83 -0.40
C ASN A 152 -16.62 -15.44 -0.77
N LYS A 153 -17.13 -16.41 0.00
CA LYS A 153 -18.47 -16.97 -0.25
C LYS A 153 -19.55 -15.89 -0.20
N VAL A 154 -19.43 -14.96 0.72
CA VAL A 154 -20.41 -13.90 0.86
C VAL A 154 -20.27 -12.87 -0.26
N ILE A 155 -19.07 -12.49 -0.64
CA ILE A 155 -18.80 -11.63 -1.79
C ILE A 155 -19.40 -12.25 -3.05
N HIS A 156 -19.19 -13.54 -3.29
CA HIS A 156 -19.76 -14.28 -4.43
C HIS A 156 -21.29 -14.31 -4.46
N MET A 157 -21.98 -14.18 -3.31
CA MET A 157 -23.45 -14.06 -3.31
C MET A 157 -23.95 -12.74 -3.91
N VAL A 158 -23.07 -11.72 -3.96
CA VAL A 158 -23.38 -10.38 -4.47
C VAL A 158 -22.89 -10.22 -5.89
N ASP A 159 -21.67 -10.65 -6.13
CA ASP A 159 -21.01 -10.67 -7.44
C ASP A 159 -20.18 -11.95 -7.53
N GLU A 160 -20.63 -12.89 -8.36
CA GLU A 160 -20.00 -14.20 -8.54
C GLU A 160 -18.55 -14.11 -9.08
N ASN A 161 -18.19 -12.96 -9.68
CA ASN A 161 -16.86 -12.71 -10.23
C ASN A 161 -15.95 -11.92 -9.26
N ALA A 162 -16.47 -11.42 -8.14
CA ALA A 162 -15.72 -10.68 -7.15
C ALA A 162 -15.24 -11.59 -6.02
N ASP A 163 -14.06 -11.28 -5.48
CA ASP A 163 -13.50 -11.89 -4.28
C ASP A 163 -12.91 -10.83 -3.34
N LEU A 164 -12.35 -11.25 -2.21
CA LEU A 164 -11.73 -10.34 -1.26
C LEU A 164 -10.60 -9.53 -1.91
N ASN A 165 -9.83 -10.11 -2.82
CA ASN A 165 -8.75 -9.42 -3.50
C ASN A 165 -9.26 -8.36 -4.46
N SER A 166 -10.33 -8.63 -5.22
CA SER A 166 -10.92 -7.64 -6.13
C SER A 166 -11.52 -6.45 -5.37
N VAL A 167 -12.17 -6.71 -4.23
CA VAL A 167 -12.76 -5.67 -3.38
C VAL A 167 -11.68 -4.79 -2.74
N VAL A 168 -10.70 -5.41 -2.07
CA VAL A 168 -9.60 -4.69 -1.43
C VAL A 168 -8.68 -4.07 -2.48
N GLY A 169 -8.49 -4.75 -3.62
CA GLY A 169 -7.68 -4.25 -4.74
C GLY A 169 -8.23 -2.96 -5.33
N GLY A 170 -9.54 -2.83 -5.43
CA GLY A 170 -10.18 -1.57 -5.81
C GLY A 170 -9.76 -0.42 -4.90
N PHE A 171 -9.72 -0.65 -3.59
CA PHE A 171 -9.25 0.30 -2.58
C PHE A 171 -7.75 0.61 -2.70
N LEU A 172 -6.92 -0.39 -2.93
CA LEU A 172 -5.47 -0.24 -3.08
C LEU A 172 -5.05 0.30 -4.46
N GLY A 173 -6.00 0.48 -5.37
CA GLY A 173 -5.74 0.89 -6.75
C GLY A 173 -5.02 -0.19 -7.55
N VAL A 174 -5.29 -1.47 -7.26
CA VAL A 174 -4.78 -2.60 -8.03
C VAL A 174 -5.33 -2.55 -9.46
N GLY A 175 -4.48 -2.89 -10.42
CA GLY A 175 -4.76 -2.85 -11.85
C GLY A 175 -3.93 -1.79 -12.58
N ASP A 176 -4.17 -1.67 -13.87
CA ASP A 176 -3.49 -0.73 -14.75
C ASP A 176 -4.33 0.54 -14.90
N LYS A 177 -3.74 1.68 -14.62
CA LYS A 177 -4.35 3.01 -14.77
C LYS A 177 -3.44 3.89 -15.62
N ASN A 178 -4.04 4.66 -16.51
CA ASN A 178 -3.32 5.67 -17.29
C ASN A 178 -4.24 6.85 -17.58
N LEU A 179 -3.67 8.04 -17.63
CA LEU A 179 -4.38 9.26 -17.91
C LEU A 179 -3.41 10.31 -18.45
N THR A 180 -3.84 11.09 -19.45
CA THR A 180 -3.14 12.31 -19.85
C THR A 180 -3.70 13.49 -19.08
N ILE A 181 -2.87 14.10 -18.23
CA ILE A 181 -3.15 15.34 -17.50
C ILE A 181 -2.82 16.51 -18.45
N LYS A 182 -3.76 17.39 -18.68
CA LYS A 182 -3.53 18.56 -19.53
C LYS A 182 -2.82 19.66 -18.75
N LYS A 183 -2.03 20.48 -19.45
CA LYS A 183 -1.44 21.68 -18.84
C LYS A 183 -2.51 22.58 -18.24
N GLY A 184 -2.30 23.03 -17.02
CA GLY A 184 -3.22 23.85 -16.26
C GLY A 184 -4.29 23.07 -15.48
N GLU A 185 -4.41 21.77 -15.70
CA GLU A 185 -5.34 20.89 -15.00
C GLU A 185 -4.86 20.57 -13.58
N ASP A 186 -5.79 20.36 -12.66
CA ASP A 186 -5.47 19.84 -11.34
C ASP A 186 -5.33 18.31 -11.40
N ALA A 187 -4.11 17.83 -11.39
CA ALA A 187 -3.79 16.42 -11.50
C ALA A 187 -4.42 15.58 -10.38
N ALA A 188 -4.49 16.10 -9.16
CA ALA A 188 -5.09 15.40 -8.03
C ALA A 188 -6.62 15.23 -8.21
N ALA A 189 -7.26 16.17 -8.87
CA ALA A 189 -8.68 16.10 -9.19
C ALA A 189 -8.96 15.26 -10.45
N ALA A 190 -8.02 15.26 -11.41
CA ALA A 190 -8.16 14.53 -12.67
C ALA A 190 -7.97 13.01 -12.49
N ILE A 191 -7.07 12.59 -11.60
CA ILE A 191 -6.84 11.18 -11.30
C ILE A 191 -7.97 10.67 -10.40
N ASP A 192 -8.80 9.79 -10.94
CA ASP A 192 -9.88 9.15 -10.19
C ASP A 192 -9.30 8.37 -9.00
N TYR A 193 -9.97 8.49 -7.85
CA TYR A 193 -9.71 7.75 -6.64
C TYR A 193 -8.27 7.86 -6.13
N HIS A 194 -8.09 8.49 -4.98
CA HIS A 194 -6.80 8.79 -4.38
C HIS A 194 -5.85 9.66 -5.23
N GLY A 195 -6.38 10.50 -6.14
CA GLY A 195 -5.55 11.31 -7.03
C GLY A 195 -4.52 12.16 -6.32
N ALA A 196 -4.81 12.68 -5.12
CA ALA A 196 -3.85 13.40 -4.28
C ALA A 196 -2.63 12.55 -3.88
N ASN A 197 -2.78 11.20 -3.84
CA ASN A 197 -1.69 10.29 -3.54
C ASN A 197 -0.85 9.96 -4.79
N TYR A 198 -1.49 9.94 -5.96
CA TYR A 198 -0.89 9.46 -7.20
C TYR A 198 -0.41 10.58 -8.13
N ALA A 199 -0.88 11.81 -7.93
CA ALA A 199 -0.41 12.96 -8.69
C ALA A 199 1.09 13.21 -8.44
N LEU A 200 1.77 13.79 -9.43
CA LEU A 200 3.16 14.21 -9.28
C LEU A 200 3.31 15.13 -8.07
N LYS A 201 4.25 14.81 -7.20
CA LYS A 201 4.60 15.59 -6.03
C LYS A 201 5.86 16.41 -6.28
N ALA A 202 5.90 17.63 -5.78
CA ALA A 202 7.15 18.36 -5.60
C ALA A 202 8.00 17.63 -4.57
N THR A 203 9.12 17.06 -4.99
CA THR A 203 10.02 16.29 -4.13
C THR A 203 10.84 17.20 -3.21
N SER A 204 11.33 16.63 -2.09
CA SER A 204 12.23 17.31 -1.14
C SER A 204 13.32 16.34 -0.67
N LEU A 205 13.87 15.60 -1.63
CA LEU A 205 14.92 14.62 -1.38
C LEU A 205 16.20 15.28 -0.92
N LYS A 206 16.91 14.57 -0.06
CA LYS A 206 18.23 14.95 0.41
C LYS A 206 19.30 14.11 -0.32
N PRO A 207 20.54 14.58 -0.41
CA PRO A 207 21.62 13.80 -1.06
C PRO A 207 21.78 12.38 -0.48
N GLU A 208 21.62 12.25 0.82
CA GLU A 208 21.71 10.98 1.53
C GLU A 208 20.58 9.99 1.24
N ASP A 209 19.47 10.45 0.65
CA ASP A 209 18.35 9.58 0.25
C ASP A 209 18.69 8.78 -1.02
N LEU A 210 19.57 9.30 -1.88
CA LEU A 210 19.89 8.73 -3.19
C LEU A 210 20.92 7.60 -3.05
N LYS A 211 20.46 6.39 -2.80
CA LYS A 211 21.36 5.22 -2.66
C LYS A 211 21.69 4.62 -4.03
N GLY A 212 22.95 4.26 -4.21
CA GLY A 212 23.40 3.62 -5.45
C GLY A 212 23.16 4.46 -6.70
N LEU A 213 23.23 5.80 -6.55
CA LEU A 213 23.03 6.74 -7.64
C LEU A 213 23.93 6.41 -8.83
N LYS A 214 23.30 6.39 -9.99
CA LYS A 214 23.94 6.33 -11.31
C LYS A 214 23.42 7.48 -12.14
N VAL A 215 24.33 8.15 -12.84
CA VAL A 215 24.01 9.26 -13.75
C VAL A 215 24.58 8.94 -15.12
N ASP A 216 23.79 9.13 -16.16
CA ASP A 216 24.18 8.99 -17.55
C ASP A 216 23.58 10.16 -18.35
N GLY A 217 24.40 11.17 -18.60
CA GLY A 217 23.94 12.43 -19.20
C GLY A 217 22.85 13.09 -18.35
N ASP A 218 21.70 13.31 -18.94
CA ASP A 218 20.50 13.90 -18.30
C ASP A 218 19.69 12.90 -17.48
N SER A 219 20.01 11.61 -17.57
CA SER A 219 19.26 10.53 -16.93
C SER A 219 19.92 10.10 -15.63
N PHE A 220 19.10 9.70 -14.67
CA PHE A 220 19.54 9.21 -13.38
C PHE A 220 18.72 7.98 -12.93
N GLU A 221 19.35 7.15 -12.11
CA GLU A 221 18.72 6.02 -11.41
C GLU A 221 19.29 5.93 -9.98
N PHE A 222 18.43 5.72 -9.00
CA PHE A 222 18.82 5.49 -7.61
C PHE A 222 17.77 4.65 -6.88
N THR A 223 18.09 4.22 -5.66
CA THR A 223 17.15 3.57 -4.74
C THR A 223 16.95 4.43 -3.50
N LEU A 224 15.79 4.29 -2.86
CA LEU A 224 15.53 4.83 -1.53
C LEU A 224 15.66 3.74 -0.48
N ASP A 225 15.93 4.12 0.76
CA ASP A 225 15.93 3.20 1.89
C ASP A 225 14.54 2.57 2.07
N ASN A 226 14.51 1.33 2.55
CA ASN A 226 13.27 0.69 2.98
C ASN A 226 12.64 1.48 4.13
N VAL A 227 11.32 1.59 4.13
CA VAL A 227 10.58 2.38 5.11
C VAL A 227 9.45 1.55 5.70
N THR A 228 9.35 1.52 7.02
CA THR A 228 8.26 0.88 7.76
C THR A 228 7.27 1.93 8.26
N THR A 229 6.00 1.68 8.03
CA THR A 229 4.86 2.51 8.49
C THR A 229 5.09 4.01 8.24
N PRO A 230 5.38 4.42 6.99
CA PRO A 230 5.74 5.80 6.71
C PRO A 230 4.56 6.75 6.91
N ALA A 231 4.86 7.93 7.48
CA ALA A 231 3.95 9.07 7.44
C ALA A 231 4.20 9.90 6.17
N LYS A 232 3.21 10.71 5.75
CA LYS A 232 3.32 11.61 4.58
C LYS A 232 3.89 13.00 4.93
N ASP A 233 4.71 13.07 5.97
CA ASP A 233 5.20 14.30 6.59
C ASP A 233 6.60 14.74 6.14
N GLY A 234 7.22 14.00 5.21
CA GLY A 234 8.58 14.26 4.76
C GLY A 234 9.66 13.77 5.73
N SER A 235 9.31 13.03 6.78
CA SER A 235 10.28 12.51 7.76
C SER A 235 11.21 11.45 7.19
N ASN A 236 10.77 10.72 6.17
CA ASN A 236 11.52 9.63 5.52
C ASN A 236 11.70 9.89 4.01
N SER A 237 12.62 9.17 3.37
CA SER A 237 12.95 9.34 1.96
C SER A 237 11.75 9.11 1.03
N LEU A 238 10.92 8.10 1.30
CA LEU A 238 9.74 7.79 0.49
C LEU A 238 8.73 8.94 0.55
N SER A 239 8.41 9.46 1.74
CA SER A 239 7.47 10.58 1.89
C SER A 239 8.02 11.91 1.35
N ARG A 240 9.34 12.08 1.26
CA ARG A 240 9.96 13.20 0.53
C ARG A 240 9.83 13.05 -0.99
N PHE A 241 9.69 11.83 -1.48
CA PHE A 241 9.61 11.54 -2.90
C PHE A 241 8.18 11.49 -3.43
N THR A 242 7.27 10.77 -2.78
CA THR A 242 5.90 10.54 -3.27
C THR A 242 4.87 10.59 -2.14
N ASN A 243 3.60 10.77 -2.52
CA ASN A 243 2.45 10.57 -1.63
C ASN A 243 1.75 9.21 -1.85
N ASP A 244 2.26 8.36 -2.75
CA ASP A 244 1.74 6.99 -2.94
C ASP A 244 2.15 6.10 -1.75
N ILE A 245 1.59 6.45 -0.62
CA ILE A 245 1.79 5.83 0.69
C ILE A 245 0.41 5.57 1.28
N ILE A 246 0.21 4.40 1.83
CA ILE A 246 -1.02 4.02 2.53
C ILE A 246 -0.82 4.29 4.02
N THR A 247 -1.59 5.20 4.59
CA THR A 247 -1.53 5.52 6.01
C THR A 247 -2.69 4.90 6.79
N LYS A 248 -2.48 4.67 8.10
CA LYS A 248 -3.53 4.16 8.98
C LYS A 248 -4.77 5.06 8.96
N ASP A 249 -4.58 6.37 9.00
CA ASP A 249 -5.69 7.33 9.07
C ASP A 249 -6.53 7.33 7.81
N GLU A 250 -5.92 7.18 6.62
CA GLU A 250 -6.65 7.03 5.35
C GLU A 250 -7.46 5.73 5.32
N VAL A 251 -6.84 4.62 5.71
CA VAL A 251 -7.54 3.32 5.80
C VAL A 251 -8.68 3.40 6.80
N GLU A 252 -8.47 4.02 7.96
CA GLU A 252 -9.51 4.18 8.98
C GLU A 252 -10.65 5.08 8.50
N ALA A 253 -10.34 6.20 7.84
CA ALA A 253 -11.33 7.11 7.29
C ALA A 253 -12.19 6.41 6.22
N GLU A 254 -11.57 5.66 5.32
CA GLU A 254 -12.25 4.92 4.26
C GLU A 254 -13.14 3.80 4.83
N ILE A 255 -12.61 3.02 5.77
CA ILE A 255 -13.40 1.97 6.44
C ILE A 255 -14.57 2.59 7.22
N LYS A 256 -14.37 3.68 7.95
CA LYS A 256 -15.44 4.35 8.70
C LYS A 256 -16.52 4.96 7.81
N ALA A 257 -16.14 5.45 6.63
CA ALA A 257 -17.09 5.93 5.63
C ALA A 257 -18.02 4.82 5.16
N GLN A 258 -17.56 3.58 5.17
CA GLN A 258 -18.29 2.40 4.75
C GLN A 258 -18.98 1.69 5.93
N VAL A 259 -18.26 1.53 7.05
CA VAL A 259 -18.69 0.74 8.21
C VAL A 259 -18.30 1.44 9.51
N SER A 260 -19.22 2.19 10.09
CA SER A 260 -18.96 3.00 11.28
C SER A 260 -18.60 2.21 12.55
N VAL A 261 -18.90 0.90 12.58
CA VAL A 261 -18.63 0.02 13.73
C VAL A 261 -17.26 -0.66 13.71
N VAL A 262 -16.44 -0.36 12.70
CA VAL A 262 -15.09 -0.91 12.57
C VAL A 262 -14.07 0.13 12.99
N THR A 263 -13.07 -0.31 13.75
CA THR A 263 -11.92 0.50 14.17
C THR A 263 -10.64 -0.14 13.64
N VAL A 264 -9.74 0.66 13.10
CA VAL A 264 -8.39 0.24 12.74
C VAL A 264 -7.49 0.34 13.95
N ASN A 265 -7.07 -0.81 14.49
CA ASN A 265 -6.15 -0.85 15.65
C ASN A 265 -4.72 -0.53 15.20
N SER A 266 -4.21 -1.24 14.19
CA SER A 266 -2.91 -0.97 13.60
C SER A 266 -2.91 -1.20 12.08
N LEU A 267 -2.00 -0.50 11.41
CA LEU A 267 -1.57 -0.76 10.05
C LEU A 267 -0.05 -0.72 10.05
N ASP A 268 0.57 -1.86 9.84
CA ASP A 268 2.02 -2.00 9.75
C ASP A 268 2.36 -2.24 8.29
N GLY A 269 2.86 -1.20 7.61
CA GLY A 269 3.26 -1.22 6.21
C GLY A 269 4.78 -1.23 6.07
N GLU A 270 5.31 -2.04 5.17
CA GLU A 270 6.71 -2.05 4.81
C GLU A 270 6.86 -1.80 3.31
N TYR A 271 7.65 -0.79 2.97
CA TYR A 271 7.97 -0.38 1.60
C TYR A 271 9.42 -0.73 1.31
N THR A 272 9.63 -1.58 0.31
CA THR A 272 10.94 -2.11 -0.05
C THR A 272 11.17 -2.03 -1.55
N ASN A 273 12.42 -2.25 -1.98
CA ASN A 273 12.79 -2.24 -3.40
C ASN A 273 12.37 -0.95 -4.11
N ILE A 274 12.50 0.18 -3.43
CA ILE A 274 12.08 1.47 -3.95
C ILE A 274 13.15 1.95 -4.93
N LYS A 275 12.86 1.87 -6.22
CA LYS A 275 13.75 2.33 -7.28
C LYS A 275 13.14 3.52 -7.99
N VAL A 276 13.97 4.49 -8.30
CA VAL A 276 13.59 5.73 -8.99
C VAL A 276 14.51 5.93 -10.17
N LYS A 277 13.94 6.27 -11.31
CA LYS A 277 14.69 6.69 -12.50
C LYS A 277 13.99 7.87 -13.18
N GLY A 278 14.75 8.70 -13.84
CA GLY A 278 14.18 9.85 -14.53
C GLY A 278 15.18 10.54 -15.43
N THR A 279 14.68 11.53 -16.14
CA THR A 279 15.47 12.38 -17.05
C THR A 279 15.09 13.83 -16.81
N ILE A 280 16.09 14.68 -16.66
CA ILE A 280 15.96 16.14 -16.51
C ILE A 280 16.83 16.80 -17.55
N THR A 281 16.21 17.55 -18.46
CA THR A 281 16.92 18.31 -19.51
C THR A 281 16.60 19.78 -19.35
N ASP A 282 17.64 20.63 -19.37
CA ASP A 282 17.52 22.07 -19.20
C ASP A 282 16.70 22.49 -17.96
N GLY A 283 16.87 21.76 -16.85
CA GLY A 283 16.17 22.00 -15.59
C GLY A 283 14.69 21.62 -15.58
N LYS A 284 14.20 20.96 -16.62
CA LYS A 284 12.82 20.49 -16.76
C LYS A 284 12.76 18.98 -16.66
N LEU A 285 11.75 18.47 -15.96
CA LEU A 285 11.47 17.05 -15.88
C LEU A 285 10.96 16.56 -17.24
N VAL A 286 11.59 15.55 -17.82
CA VAL A 286 11.19 14.90 -19.07
C VAL A 286 10.46 13.59 -18.76
N SER A 287 11.00 12.82 -17.80
CA SER A 287 10.37 11.60 -17.32
C SER A 287 10.73 11.36 -15.85
N LEU A 288 9.82 10.72 -15.14
CA LEU A 288 10.06 10.20 -13.79
C LEU A 288 9.30 8.89 -13.65
N GLU A 289 9.98 7.86 -13.20
CA GLU A 289 9.41 6.55 -12.94
C GLU A 289 9.87 6.04 -11.59
N TYR A 290 9.01 5.29 -10.92
CA TYR A 290 9.41 4.56 -9.72
C TYR A 290 8.71 3.21 -9.64
N GLU A 291 9.35 2.31 -8.88
CA GLU A 291 8.75 1.03 -8.48
C GLU A 291 8.93 0.82 -6.99
N THR A 292 8.00 0.11 -6.37
CA THR A 292 8.05 -0.25 -4.96
C THR A 292 7.29 -1.55 -4.70
N SER A 293 7.79 -2.33 -3.74
CA SER A 293 7.08 -3.47 -3.17
C SER A 293 6.56 -3.08 -1.79
N THR A 294 5.26 -3.26 -1.58
CA THR A 294 4.62 -2.91 -0.30
C THR A 294 4.00 -4.15 0.31
N SER A 295 4.38 -4.48 1.52
CA SER A 295 3.66 -5.45 2.36
C SER A 295 2.95 -4.73 3.49
N ALA A 296 1.77 -5.22 3.87
CA ALA A 296 1.00 -4.62 4.95
C ALA A 296 0.36 -5.68 5.84
N LYS A 297 0.31 -5.37 7.14
CA LYS A 297 -0.48 -6.10 8.15
C LYS A 297 -1.46 -5.12 8.75
N LEU A 298 -2.72 -5.51 8.77
CA LEU A 298 -3.83 -4.70 9.25
C LEU A 298 -4.52 -5.43 10.40
N ALA A 299 -4.67 -4.76 11.54
CA ALA A 299 -5.49 -5.23 12.64
C ALA A 299 -6.73 -4.35 12.77
N LEU A 300 -7.90 -4.97 12.67
CA LEU A 300 -9.20 -4.34 12.80
C LEU A 300 -9.92 -4.86 14.03
N LYS A 301 -10.85 -4.07 14.55
CA LYS A 301 -11.82 -4.48 15.57
C LYS A 301 -13.21 -4.11 15.10
N ALA A 302 -14.09 -5.10 15.01
CA ALA A 302 -15.48 -4.91 14.63
C ALA A 302 -16.37 -5.57 15.67
N LEU A 303 -17.29 -4.82 16.27
CA LEU A 303 -18.21 -5.33 17.33
C LEU A 303 -17.51 -6.11 18.46
N GLY A 304 -16.29 -5.71 18.82
CA GLY A 304 -15.49 -6.39 19.84
C GLY A 304 -14.60 -7.54 19.35
N ILE A 305 -14.76 -7.98 18.11
CA ILE A 305 -14.00 -9.09 17.49
C ILE A 305 -12.80 -8.53 16.74
N GLY A 306 -11.60 -9.08 16.99
CA GLY A 306 -10.37 -8.76 16.27
C GLY A 306 -10.30 -9.51 14.93
N ILE A 307 -9.94 -8.80 13.86
CA ILE A 307 -9.68 -9.35 12.54
C ILE A 307 -8.28 -8.90 12.14
N ASN A 308 -7.42 -9.82 11.77
CA ASN A 308 -6.10 -9.55 11.26
C ASN A 308 -6.05 -9.90 9.78
N GLY A 309 -5.50 -9.00 8.98
CA GLY A 309 -5.30 -9.22 7.57
C GLY A 309 -3.86 -8.90 7.16
N SER A 310 -3.42 -9.50 6.08
CA SER A 310 -2.14 -9.20 5.46
C SER A 310 -2.22 -9.34 3.95
N GLY A 311 -1.30 -8.68 3.25
CA GLY A 311 -1.17 -8.77 1.82
C GLY A 311 0.07 -8.02 1.34
N ALA A 312 0.43 -8.21 0.09
CA ALA A 312 1.52 -7.47 -0.52
C ALA A 312 1.20 -7.13 -1.97
N ILE A 313 1.68 -5.97 -2.39
CA ILE A 313 1.53 -5.45 -3.74
C ILE A 313 2.89 -5.00 -4.29
N HIS A 314 3.00 -5.00 -5.60
CA HIS A 314 4.06 -4.32 -6.33
C HIS A 314 3.44 -3.20 -7.16
N THR A 315 4.04 -2.01 -7.08
CA THR A 315 3.56 -0.82 -7.78
C THR A 315 4.66 -0.27 -8.66
N THR A 316 4.30 0.08 -9.89
CA THR A 316 5.11 0.92 -10.77
C THR A 316 4.29 2.15 -11.15
N ALA A 317 4.93 3.32 -11.18
CA ALA A 317 4.30 4.55 -11.65
C ALA A 317 5.24 5.32 -12.55
N SER A 318 4.67 6.02 -13.52
CA SER A 318 5.43 6.83 -14.47
C SER A 318 4.71 8.13 -14.81
N TYR A 319 5.51 9.16 -15.02
CA TYR A 319 5.15 10.50 -15.47
C TYR A 319 6.03 10.84 -16.66
N LYS A 320 5.45 11.07 -17.83
CA LYS A 320 6.18 11.26 -19.10
C LYS A 320 5.54 12.35 -19.93
N ASN A 321 6.22 12.72 -21.02
CA ASN A 321 5.68 13.64 -22.02
C ASN A 321 5.22 14.98 -21.42
N PHE A 322 6.05 15.58 -20.58
CA PHE A 322 5.72 16.83 -19.92
C PHE A 322 5.51 17.98 -20.89
N VAL A 323 4.45 18.77 -20.67
CA VAL A 323 4.09 19.99 -21.40
C VAL A 323 4.07 21.16 -20.40
N TYR A 324 5.10 22.01 -20.47
CA TYR A 324 5.30 23.17 -19.58
C TYR A 324 4.59 24.42 -20.07
#